data_5b583489319d1658ead9ded035816afa
#
_entry.id   5b583489319d1658ead9ded035816afa
#
_cell.length_a   1.000
_cell.length_b   1.000
_cell.length_c   1.000
_cell.angle_alpha   90.00
_cell.angle_beta   90.00
_cell.angle_gamma   90.00
#
_symmetry.space_group_name_H-M   'P 1'
#
loop_
_entity.id
_entity.type
_entity.pdbx_description
1 polymer ?
#
loop_
_entity_poly.entity_id
_entity_poly.type
_entity_poly.pdbx_seq_one_letter_code
_entity_poly.pdbx_strand_id
1 'polypeptide(L)' 'MITFKKTFDYYATDGELDVFVNNVFDAIIGDPEADVEVYADSDTDNRYVTVNILDKVLH' A
#
# COMPACT_ATOMS: atom_id res chain seq x y z
N MET A 1 11.21 7.27 -5.20
CA MET A 1 9.93 6.79 -4.64
C MET A 1 9.47 5.55 -5.36
N ILE A 2 9.01 4.57 -4.60
CA ILE A 2 8.49 3.33 -5.16
C ILE A 2 7.00 3.28 -4.84
N THR A 3 6.19 2.97 -5.84
CA THR A 3 4.74 2.93 -5.67
C THR A 3 4.23 1.52 -5.96
N PHE A 4 3.46 0.99 -5.03
CA PHE A 4 2.74 -0.26 -5.20
C PHE A 4 1.25 0.06 -5.17
N LYS A 5 0.54 -0.39 -6.19
CA LYS A 5 -0.90 -0.15 -6.27
C LYS A 5 -1.59 -1.46 -6.60
N LYS A 6 -2.69 -1.73 -5.90
CA LYS A 6 -3.49 -2.91 -6.17
C LYS A 6 -4.95 -2.53 -6.26
N THR A 7 -5.63 -3.12 -7.22
CA THR A 7 -7.06 -2.95 -7.42
C THR A 7 -7.78 -4.16 -6.84
N PHE A 8 -8.79 -3.90 -6.03
CA PHE A 8 -9.62 -4.93 -5.41
C PHE A 8 -11.04 -4.79 -5.89
N ASP A 9 -11.80 -5.88 -5.83
CA ASP A 9 -13.22 -5.86 -6.05
C ASP A 9 -13.87 -4.89 -5.06
N TYR A 10 -14.94 -4.23 -5.50
CA TYR A 10 -15.68 -3.30 -4.65
C TYR A 10 -16.10 -3.94 -3.32
N TYR A 11 -16.38 -5.23 -3.33
CA TYR A 11 -16.81 -5.95 -2.13
C TYR A 11 -15.67 -6.50 -1.28
N ALA A 12 -14.44 -6.20 -1.64
CA ALA A 12 -13.30 -6.61 -0.82
C ALA A 12 -13.41 -6.00 0.58
N THR A 13 -13.03 -6.79 1.57
CA THR A 13 -13.09 -6.33 2.96
C THR A 13 -11.86 -5.51 3.32
N ASP A 14 -11.98 -4.72 4.39
CA ASP A 14 -10.85 -3.96 4.90
C ASP A 14 -9.70 -4.90 5.29
N GLY A 15 -10.03 -6.08 5.79
CA GLY A 15 -9.01 -7.07 6.13
C GLY A 15 -8.17 -7.49 4.93
N GLU A 16 -8.78 -7.62 3.76
CA GLU A 16 -8.05 -7.96 2.54
C GLU A 16 -7.09 -6.84 2.14
N LEU A 17 -7.53 -5.59 2.28
CA LEU A 17 -6.68 -4.45 2.00
C LEU A 17 -5.50 -4.39 2.98
N ASP A 18 -5.76 -4.65 4.25
CA ASP A 18 -4.72 -4.66 5.27
C ASP A 18 -3.68 -5.75 5.01
N VAL A 19 -4.11 -6.92 4.54
CA VAL A 19 -3.17 -7.99 4.20
C VAL A 19 -2.22 -7.53 3.10
N PHE A 20 -2.73 -6.85 2.10
CA PHE A 20 -1.87 -6.33 1.04
C PHE A 20 -0.84 -5.34 1.60
N VAL A 21 -1.29 -4.39 2.41
CA VAL A 21 -0.41 -3.39 2.99
C VAL A 21 0.65 -4.05 3.86
N ASN A 22 0.24 -4.99 4.71
CA ASN A 22 1.19 -5.69 5.58
C ASN A 22 2.20 -6.50 4.79
N ASN A 23 1.79 -7.12 3.69
CA ASN A 23 2.71 -7.87 2.84
C ASN A 23 3.74 -6.95 2.20
N VAL A 24 3.34 -5.75 1.80
CA VAL A 24 4.29 -4.77 1.26
C VAL A 24 5.28 -4.36 2.33
N PHE A 25 4.80 -4.07 3.54
CA PHE A 25 5.68 -3.71 4.63
C PHE A 25 6.69 -4.82 4.93
N ASP A 26 6.22 -6.06 5.03
CA ASP A 26 7.10 -7.18 5.40
C ASP A 26 8.09 -7.53 4.31
N ALA A 27 7.64 -7.53 3.05
CA ALA A 27 8.45 -8.05 1.95
C ALA A 27 9.37 -7.00 1.34
N ILE A 28 8.96 -5.74 1.39
CA ILE A 28 9.63 -4.70 0.62
C ILE A 28 10.31 -3.67 1.51
N ILE A 29 9.59 -3.18 2.49
CA ILE A 29 10.09 -2.08 3.30
C ILE A 29 11.13 -2.57 4.29
N GLY A 30 10.72 -3.43 5.20
CA GLY A 30 11.62 -4.03 6.18
C GLY A 30 12.37 -3.04 7.08
N ASP A 31 12.22 -1.77 6.83
CA ASP A 31 12.93 -0.71 7.56
C ASP A 31 11.91 0.13 8.32
N PRO A 32 11.93 0.07 9.64
CA PRO A 32 10.96 0.81 10.44
C PRO A 32 11.10 2.33 10.33
N GLU A 33 12.21 2.81 9.77
CA GLU A 33 12.42 4.24 9.60
C GLU A 33 12.03 4.74 8.21
N ALA A 34 11.62 3.85 7.32
CA ALA A 34 11.22 4.25 5.98
C ALA A 34 9.95 5.11 6.05
N ASP A 35 9.92 6.17 5.27
CA ASP A 35 8.73 6.98 5.12
C ASP A 35 7.80 6.30 4.16
N VAL A 36 6.57 6.06 4.59
CA VAL A 36 5.58 5.36 3.78
C VAL A 36 4.27 6.12 3.84
N GLU A 37 3.63 6.25 2.70
CA GLU A 37 2.29 6.81 2.61
C GLU A 37 1.35 5.74 2.07
N VAL A 38 0.21 5.58 2.71
CA VAL A 38 -0.80 4.62 2.28
C VAL A 38 -2.08 5.37 1.97
N TYR A 39 -2.60 5.16 0.78
CA TYR A 39 -3.83 5.78 0.33
C TYR A 39 -4.82 4.70 -0.04
N ALA A 40 -6.06 4.91 0.35
CA ALA A 40 -7.16 4.04 -0.05
C ALA A 40 -8.21 4.88 -0.76
N ASP A 41 -8.72 4.35 -1.86
CA ASP A 41 -9.74 5.03 -2.64
C ASP A 41 -10.72 3.98 -3.17
N SER A 42 -11.85 4.43 -3.67
CA SER A 42 -12.84 3.53 -4.25
C SER A 42 -13.71 4.27 -5.25
N ASP A 43 -14.21 3.52 -6.21
CA ASP A 43 -15.24 4.02 -7.12
C ASP A 43 -16.42 3.04 -7.10
N THR A 44 -17.29 3.08 -8.10
CA THR A 44 -18.48 2.23 -8.13
C THR A 44 -18.16 0.75 -8.39
N ASP A 45 -17.01 0.46 -8.93
CA ASP A 45 -16.67 -0.89 -9.38
C ASP A 45 -15.53 -1.53 -8.60
N ASN A 46 -14.62 -0.72 -8.08
CA ASN A 46 -13.39 -1.25 -7.50
C ASN A 46 -12.96 -0.47 -6.27
N ARG A 47 -12.09 -1.09 -5.49
CA ARG A 47 -11.37 -0.43 -4.41
C ARG A 47 -9.89 -0.46 -4.76
N TYR A 48 -9.18 0.59 -4.37
CA TYR A 48 -7.77 0.75 -4.71
C TYR A 48 -6.96 1.03 -3.47
N VAL A 49 -5.80 0.42 -3.39
CA VAL A 49 -4.84 0.73 -2.33
C VAL A 49 -3.51 1.07 -2.97
N THR A 50 -2.95 2.19 -2.56
CA THR A 50 -1.65 2.65 -3.05
C THR A 50 -0.70 2.80 -1.88
N VAL A 51 0.47 2.20 -1.99
CA VAL A 51 1.52 2.34 -0.99
C VAL A 51 2.70 3.02 -1.67
N ASN A 52 3.04 4.20 -1.20
CA ASN A 52 4.20 4.95 -1.68
C ASN A 52 5.31 4.86 -0.66
N ILE A 53 6.44 4.34 -1.07
CA ILE A 53 7.63 4.28 -0.22
C ILE A 53 8.52 5.43 -0.64
N LEU A 54 8.61 6.41 0.22
CA LEU A 54 9.42 7.60 -0.05
C LEU A 54 10.85 7.26 0.25
N ASP A 55 11.70 7.43 -0.74
CA ASP A 55 13.10 7.10 -0.60
C ASP A 55 13.83 8.23 0.08
N LYS A 56 14.15 8.05 1.33
CA LYS A 56 14.94 9.02 2.06
C LYS A 56 16.34 8.50 2.34
N VAL A 57 16.72 7.48 1.66
CA VAL A 57 18.00 6.83 1.90
C VAL A 57 19.10 7.51 1.14
N LEU A 58 18.78 8.47 0.38
CA LEU A 58 19.71 9.12 -0.51
C LEU A 58 20.66 10.05 0.24
N HIS A 59 21.46 9.51 1.03
CA HIS A 59 22.44 10.32 1.76
C HIS A 59 23.64 9.52 2.15
#